data_1b8cb91fd62f7cb119153a850b798020
#
_entry.id   1b8cb91fd62f7cb119153a850b798020
#
_cell.length_a   1.000
_cell.length_b   1.000
_cell.length_c   1.000
_cell.angle_alpha   90.00
_cell.angle_beta   90.00
_cell.angle_gamma   90.00
#
_symmetry.space_group_name_H-M   'P 1'
#
loop_
_entity.id
_entity.type
_entity.pdbx_description
1 polymer ?
#
loop_
_entity_poly.entity_id
_entity_poly.type
_entity_poly.pdbx_seq_one_letter_code
_entity_poly.pdbx_strand_id
1 'polypeptide(L)'
;MNLKKLFIILPLVGASFSVSAEGLSETKQATTFQFTTEVSRTVEKDLMEVNLYSRKLGKSLNSLKNEVSANLNKVLDIVKQYPDIEVQADGILNRVNYNDKGKVDGWVAEGYINLKSKNFASIEKVLENLGNDVAINNIGFSVSPETMKALEDEMTLAVIKQFQHKAEVVQKGLNAKSYQLVDVQLNTPNGEGNRYDIRPMMAMAKSASYATEEMPLEAGKETISATASGRVEFK
;
A
#
# COMPACT_ATOMS: atom_id res chain seq x y z
N MET A 1 73.19 69.21 -35.35
CA MET A 1 71.89 69.41 -34.66
C MET A 1 71.75 68.27 -33.66
N ASN A 2 72.01 68.56 -32.40
CA ASN A 2 72.24 67.54 -31.37
C ASN A 2 70.89 67.08 -30.66
N LEU A 3 70.54 65.83 -30.81
CA LEU A 3 69.42 65.27 -30.13
C LEU A 3 69.87 64.55 -28.84
N LYS A 4 69.65 65.21 -27.70
CA LYS A 4 69.97 64.69 -26.39
C LYS A 4 69.05 63.51 -26.03
N LYS A 5 69.65 62.34 -25.80
CA LYS A 5 68.96 61.16 -25.28
C LYS A 5 68.71 61.35 -23.79
N LEU A 6 67.45 61.44 -23.39
CA LEU A 6 67.00 61.46 -22.01
C LEU A 6 66.77 60.01 -21.52
N PHE A 7 67.67 59.56 -20.61
CA PHE A 7 67.48 58.30 -19.93
C PHE A 7 66.55 58.48 -18.71
N ILE A 8 65.41 57.93 -18.74
CA ILE A 8 64.50 57.83 -17.57
C ILE A 8 64.79 56.52 -16.85
N ILE A 9 65.39 56.62 -15.66
CA ILE A 9 65.59 55.50 -14.75
C ILE A 9 64.31 55.33 -13.94
N LEU A 10 63.61 54.26 -14.17
CA LEU A 10 62.39 53.86 -13.42
C LEU A 10 62.83 53.01 -12.22
N PRO A 11 62.48 53.34 -10.97
CA PRO A 11 62.82 52.49 -9.83
C PRO A 11 61.90 51.25 -9.82
N LEU A 12 62.55 50.07 -9.81
CA LEU A 12 61.90 48.77 -9.66
C LEU A 12 61.49 48.61 -8.19
N VAL A 13 60.19 48.86 -7.88
CA VAL A 13 59.64 48.57 -6.57
C VAL A 13 59.39 47.06 -6.53
N GLY A 14 60.21 46.35 -5.80
CA GLY A 14 60.02 44.93 -5.50
C GLY A 14 58.83 44.75 -4.58
N ALA A 15 57.63 44.31 -5.11
CA ALA A 15 56.54 43.84 -4.33
C ALA A 15 56.82 42.38 -3.94
N SER A 16 57.18 42.14 -2.69
CA SER A 16 57.26 40.80 -2.08
C SER A 16 55.85 40.25 -1.89
N PHE A 17 55.38 39.42 -2.78
CA PHE A 17 54.19 38.64 -2.57
C PHE A 17 54.53 37.54 -1.56
N SER A 18 54.11 37.73 -0.31
CA SER A 18 54.01 36.66 0.67
C SER A 18 52.91 35.72 0.22
N VAL A 19 53.25 34.63 -0.41
CA VAL A 19 52.33 33.52 -0.63
C VAL A 19 52.14 32.87 0.71
N SER A 20 51.05 33.26 1.42
CA SER A 20 50.50 32.45 2.51
C SER A 20 50.06 31.14 1.90
N ALA A 21 50.83 30.08 2.06
CA ALA A 21 50.39 28.74 1.88
C ALA A 21 49.37 28.46 3.01
N GLU A 22 48.12 28.87 2.83
CA GLU A 22 47.02 28.30 3.59
C GLU A 22 47.05 26.81 3.28
N GLY A 23 47.43 26.04 4.30
CA GLY A 23 47.42 24.60 4.22
C GLY A 23 46.06 24.14 3.69
N LEU A 24 46.08 23.58 2.49
CA LEU A 24 44.98 22.76 1.98
C LEU A 24 44.78 21.67 3.03
N SER A 25 43.90 21.94 3.99
CA SER A 25 43.34 20.92 4.81
C SER A 25 42.73 19.93 3.83
N GLU A 26 43.37 18.79 3.58
CA GLU A 26 42.74 17.65 2.89
C GLU A 26 41.54 17.31 3.70
N THR A 27 40.40 17.94 3.40
CA THR A 27 39.10 17.44 3.76
C THR A 27 39.00 16.09 3.03
N LYS A 28 39.35 14.99 3.74
CA LYS A 28 39.06 13.65 3.28
C LYS A 28 37.58 13.65 2.94
N GLN A 29 37.24 13.78 1.67
CA GLN A 29 35.89 13.69 1.21
C GLN A 29 35.41 12.33 1.63
N ALA A 30 34.47 12.30 2.58
CA ALA A 30 33.83 11.07 3.02
C ALA A 30 33.12 10.46 1.82
N THR A 31 33.37 9.18 1.60
CA THR A 31 32.73 8.45 0.49
C THR A 31 31.29 8.12 0.86
N THR A 32 30.35 8.62 0.07
CA THR A 32 28.93 8.40 0.32
C THR A 32 28.37 7.36 -0.65
N PHE A 33 27.66 6.38 -0.11
CA PHE A 33 26.88 5.40 -0.87
C PHE A 33 25.40 5.52 -0.58
N GLN A 34 24.59 5.31 -1.60
CA GLN A 34 23.15 5.18 -1.47
C GLN A 34 22.73 3.79 -1.90
N PHE A 35 21.91 3.14 -1.09
CA PHE A 35 21.37 1.83 -1.43
C PHE A 35 20.01 1.59 -0.78
N THR A 36 19.32 0.57 -1.27
CA THR A 36 18.05 0.10 -0.75
C THR A 36 18.16 -1.36 -0.36
N THR A 37 17.46 -1.74 0.69
CA THR A 37 17.25 -3.12 1.09
C THR A 37 15.76 -3.41 1.18
N GLU A 38 15.39 -4.65 0.99
CA GLU A 38 14.00 -5.12 1.02
C GLU A 38 13.93 -6.45 1.76
N VAL A 39 12.91 -6.59 2.59
CA VAL A 39 12.51 -7.87 3.18
C VAL A 39 11.08 -8.17 2.78
N SER A 40 10.78 -9.42 2.52
CA SER A 40 9.44 -9.87 2.15
C SER A 40 9.00 -11.03 3.04
N ARG A 41 7.68 -11.11 3.29
CA ARG A 41 7.02 -12.22 3.98
C ARG A 41 5.80 -12.65 3.19
N THR A 42 5.66 -13.94 3.00
CA THR A 42 4.43 -14.53 2.45
C THR A 42 3.57 -15.01 3.60
N VAL A 43 2.36 -14.48 3.69
CA VAL A 43 1.38 -14.77 4.74
C VAL A 43 0.09 -15.27 4.14
N GLU A 44 -0.67 -16.03 4.90
CA GLU A 44 -2.02 -16.44 4.51
C GLU A 44 -2.99 -15.28 4.72
N LYS A 45 -3.95 -15.12 3.80
CA LYS A 45 -5.05 -14.18 3.97
C LYS A 45 -6.00 -14.75 5.00
N ASP A 46 -6.19 -14.03 6.08
CA ASP A 46 -6.94 -14.47 7.26
C ASP A 46 -8.25 -13.69 7.48
N LEU A 47 -8.64 -12.83 6.54
CA LEU A 47 -9.87 -12.06 6.57
C LEU A 47 -10.66 -12.29 5.28
N MET A 48 -11.91 -12.72 5.43
CA MET A 48 -12.88 -12.81 4.34
C MET A 48 -13.83 -11.63 4.41
N GLU A 49 -14.04 -10.98 3.27
CA GLU A 49 -14.97 -9.87 3.10
C GLU A 49 -15.99 -10.23 2.02
N VAL A 50 -17.28 -10.09 2.34
CA VAL A 50 -18.37 -10.34 1.40
C VAL A 50 -19.27 -9.12 1.32
N ASN A 51 -19.48 -8.64 0.10
CA ASN A 51 -20.44 -7.60 -0.18
C ASN A 51 -21.72 -8.23 -0.75
N LEU A 52 -22.83 -8.05 -0.04
CA LEU A 52 -24.16 -8.48 -0.41
C LEU A 52 -25.00 -7.29 -0.81
N TYR A 53 -25.96 -7.50 -1.71
CA TYR A 53 -26.92 -6.47 -2.07
C TYR A 53 -28.32 -7.00 -2.31
N SER A 54 -29.33 -6.13 -2.06
CA SER A 54 -30.70 -6.32 -2.53
C SER A 54 -31.09 -5.16 -3.44
N ARG A 55 -31.72 -5.49 -4.57
CA ARG A 55 -32.14 -4.50 -5.58
C ARG A 55 -33.56 -4.77 -6.01
N LYS A 56 -34.39 -3.71 -6.06
CA LYS A 56 -35.77 -3.75 -6.52
C LYS A 56 -36.04 -2.62 -7.52
N LEU A 57 -36.89 -2.92 -8.50
CA LEU A 57 -37.35 -1.98 -9.52
C LEU A 57 -38.88 -1.89 -9.50
N GLY A 58 -39.42 -0.69 -9.72
CA GLY A 58 -40.86 -0.47 -9.78
C GLY A 58 -41.25 1.01 -9.77
N LYS A 59 -42.54 1.26 -9.69
CA LYS A 59 -43.12 2.59 -9.77
C LYS A 59 -43.16 3.33 -8.44
N SER A 60 -43.27 2.64 -7.31
CA SER A 60 -43.38 3.24 -5.98
C SER A 60 -42.06 3.13 -5.24
N LEU A 61 -41.33 4.25 -5.15
CA LEU A 61 -40.06 4.32 -4.46
C LEU A 61 -40.15 3.86 -2.99
N ASN A 62 -41.21 4.26 -2.29
CA ASN A 62 -41.40 3.88 -0.87
C ASN A 62 -41.57 2.38 -0.70
N SER A 63 -42.34 1.70 -1.57
CA SER A 63 -42.49 0.25 -1.56
C SER A 63 -41.13 -0.44 -1.78
N LEU A 64 -40.40 0.00 -2.79
CA LEU A 64 -39.09 -0.57 -3.13
C LEU A 64 -38.08 -0.45 -1.98
N LYS A 65 -38.04 0.71 -1.33
CA LYS A 65 -37.16 0.94 -0.15
C LYS A 65 -37.54 -0.01 1.00
N ASN A 66 -38.83 -0.18 1.27
CA ASN A 66 -39.30 -1.09 2.31
C ASN A 66 -38.96 -2.55 2.00
N GLU A 67 -39.13 -2.98 0.74
CA GLU A 67 -38.76 -4.31 0.29
C GLU A 67 -37.26 -4.57 0.41
N VAL A 68 -36.41 -3.64 -0.06
CA VAL A 68 -34.95 -3.75 0.08
C VAL A 68 -34.56 -3.81 1.55
N SER A 69 -35.13 -2.94 2.42
CA SER A 69 -34.89 -2.97 3.86
C SER A 69 -35.26 -4.32 4.47
N ALA A 70 -36.45 -4.85 4.13
CA ALA A 70 -36.93 -6.13 4.66
C ALA A 70 -36.01 -7.28 4.25
N ASN A 71 -35.51 -7.30 3.01
CA ASN A 71 -34.61 -8.32 2.52
C ASN A 71 -33.23 -8.25 3.24
N LEU A 72 -32.66 -7.06 3.42
CA LEU A 72 -31.39 -6.88 4.13
C LEU A 72 -31.52 -7.19 5.62
N ASN A 73 -32.66 -6.84 6.25
CA ASN A 73 -32.91 -7.19 7.66
C ASN A 73 -32.95 -8.71 7.90
N LYS A 74 -33.45 -9.50 6.95
CA LYS A 74 -33.41 -10.98 7.05
C LYS A 74 -31.96 -11.47 7.12
N VAL A 75 -31.04 -10.88 6.32
CA VAL A 75 -29.60 -11.21 6.37
C VAL A 75 -29.04 -10.83 7.74
N LEU A 76 -29.36 -9.62 8.25
CA LEU A 76 -28.90 -9.19 9.57
C LEU A 76 -29.38 -10.12 10.69
N ASP A 77 -30.63 -10.66 10.58
CA ASP A 77 -31.12 -11.60 11.56
C ASP A 77 -30.40 -12.95 11.53
N ILE A 78 -29.95 -13.40 10.36
CA ILE A 78 -29.10 -14.59 10.24
C ILE A 78 -27.71 -14.28 10.87
N VAL A 79 -27.10 -13.15 10.54
CA VAL A 79 -25.77 -12.78 11.01
C VAL A 79 -25.70 -12.62 12.53
N LYS A 80 -26.78 -12.24 13.21
CA LYS A 80 -26.84 -12.18 14.69
C LYS A 80 -26.50 -13.50 15.38
N GLN A 81 -26.60 -14.63 14.69
CA GLN A 81 -26.23 -15.95 15.21
C GLN A 81 -24.71 -16.20 15.16
N TYR A 82 -23.95 -15.34 14.50
CA TYR A 82 -22.52 -15.43 14.27
C TYR A 82 -21.80 -14.17 14.78
N PRO A 83 -21.51 -14.08 16.09
CA PRO A 83 -20.95 -12.87 16.70
C PRO A 83 -19.52 -12.54 16.26
N ASP A 84 -18.87 -13.45 15.57
CA ASP A 84 -17.55 -13.31 14.95
C ASP A 84 -17.59 -12.63 13.56
N ILE A 85 -18.79 -12.30 13.05
CA ILE A 85 -18.97 -11.55 11.82
C ILE A 85 -19.16 -10.07 12.14
N GLU A 86 -18.26 -9.24 11.67
CA GLU A 86 -18.44 -7.79 11.62
C GLU A 86 -19.39 -7.43 10.48
N VAL A 87 -20.37 -6.58 10.75
CA VAL A 87 -21.38 -6.15 9.78
C VAL A 87 -21.39 -4.65 9.61
N GLN A 88 -21.39 -4.21 8.36
CA GLN A 88 -21.63 -2.82 8.00
C GLN A 88 -22.74 -2.75 6.95
N ALA A 89 -23.78 -1.96 7.23
CA ALA A 89 -24.86 -1.66 6.29
C ALA A 89 -24.71 -0.24 5.75
N ASP A 90 -24.67 -0.08 4.42
CA ASP A 90 -24.38 1.20 3.75
C ASP A 90 -25.64 2.01 3.41
N GLY A 91 -26.79 1.62 3.96
CA GLY A 91 -28.06 2.30 3.68
C GLY A 91 -28.64 1.93 2.30
N ILE A 92 -29.69 2.66 1.89
CA ILE A 92 -30.39 2.41 0.63
C ILE A 92 -30.18 3.58 -0.33
N LEU A 93 -29.58 3.26 -1.46
CA LEU A 93 -29.47 4.17 -2.61
C LEU A 93 -30.71 4.04 -3.48
N ASN A 94 -31.11 5.11 -4.14
CA ASN A 94 -32.20 5.08 -5.11
C ASN A 94 -31.86 5.96 -6.33
N ARG A 95 -32.34 5.51 -7.49
CA ARG A 95 -32.17 6.23 -8.74
C ARG A 95 -33.40 6.06 -9.63
N VAL A 96 -33.60 7.02 -10.53
CA VAL A 96 -34.63 6.94 -11.56
C VAL A 96 -34.30 5.82 -12.55
N ASN A 97 -35.30 5.03 -12.88
CA ASN A 97 -35.23 4.05 -13.96
C ASN A 97 -35.76 4.68 -15.26
N TYR A 98 -35.07 4.48 -16.37
CA TYR A 98 -35.47 4.97 -17.70
C TYR A 98 -35.74 3.77 -18.61
N ASN A 99 -36.75 3.89 -19.45
CA ASN A 99 -37.00 2.90 -20.50
C ASN A 99 -36.06 3.12 -21.71
N ASP A 100 -36.14 2.23 -22.69
CA ASP A 100 -35.31 2.25 -23.91
C ASP A 100 -35.47 3.54 -24.73
N LYS A 101 -36.54 4.31 -24.52
CA LYS A 101 -36.82 5.60 -25.18
C LYS A 101 -36.33 6.80 -24.34
N GLY A 102 -35.57 6.56 -23.27
CA GLY A 102 -35.06 7.59 -22.37
C GLY A 102 -36.13 8.28 -21.50
N LYS A 103 -37.35 7.73 -21.42
CA LYS A 103 -38.41 8.26 -20.55
C LYS A 103 -38.37 7.60 -19.18
N VAL A 104 -38.70 8.37 -18.14
CA VAL A 104 -38.80 7.84 -16.76
C VAL A 104 -39.76 6.66 -16.71
N ASP A 105 -39.27 5.54 -16.23
CA ASP A 105 -40.02 4.28 -16.07
C ASP A 105 -39.98 3.75 -14.63
N GLY A 106 -40.02 4.64 -13.67
CA GLY A 106 -40.05 4.32 -12.26
C GLY A 106 -38.71 4.52 -11.56
N TRP A 107 -38.41 3.63 -10.60
CA TRP A 107 -37.30 3.75 -9.66
C TRP A 107 -36.57 2.43 -9.52
N VAL A 108 -35.29 2.52 -9.18
CA VAL A 108 -34.47 1.43 -8.64
C VAL A 108 -34.14 1.80 -7.21
N ALA A 109 -34.37 0.90 -6.26
CA ALA A 109 -33.84 0.97 -4.91
C ALA A 109 -32.84 -0.18 -4.72
N GLU A 110 -31.71 0.11 -4.09
CA GLU A 110 -30.59 -0.82 -3.91
C GLU A 110 -29.91 -0.55 -2.55
N GLY A 111 -29.64 -1.60 -1.80
CA GLY A 111 -28.94 -1.50 -0.52
C GLY A 111 -27.88 -2.59 -0.40
N TYR A 112 -26.85 -2.31 0.39
CA TYR A 112 -25.67 -3.15 0.55
C TYR A 112 -25.42 -3.50 2.01
N ILE A 113 -24.86 -4.70 2.21
CA ILE A 113 -24.32 -5.17 3.49
C ILE A 113 -22.93 -5.71 3.23
N ASN A 114 -21.95 -5.25 4.00
CA ASN A 114 -20.61 -5.79 4.03
C ASN A 114 -20.46 -6.68 5.26
N LEU A 115 -20.00 -7.91 5.06
CA LEU A 115 -19.68 -8.87 6.09
C LEU A 115 -18.19 -9.10 6.11
N LYS A 116 -17.58 -9.13 7.30
CA LYS A 116 -16.16 -9.43 7.48
C LYS A 116 -16.00 -10.43 8.61
N SER A 117 -15.17 -11.45 8.41
CA SER A 117 -14.80 -12.39 9.48
C SER A 117 -13.46 -13.09 9.17
N LYS A 118 -12.75 -13.45 10.23
CA LYS A 118 -11.62 -14.39 10.17
C LYS A 118 -12.10 -15.85 10.19
N ASN A 119 -13.33 -16.10 10.61
CA ASN A 119 -13.97 -17.41 10.57
C ASN A 119 -14.78 -17.50 9.28
N PHE A 120 -14.18 -18.02 8.23
CA PHE A 120 -14.81 -18.15 6.91
C PHE A 120 -16.06 -19.03 6.96
N ALA A 121 -16.04 -20.10 7.79
CA ALA A 121 -17.19 -20.99 7.95
C ALA A 121 -18.44 -20.27 8.46
N SER A 122 -18.30 -19.24 9.30
CA SER A 122 -19.42 -18.41 9.73
C SER A 122 -20.05 -17.65 8.57
N ILE A 123 -19.22 -17.06 7.70
CA ILE A 123 -19.71 -16.36 6.49
C ILE A 123 -20.36 -17.37 5.53
N GLU A 124 -19.74 -18.52 5.29
CA GLU A 124 -20.31 -19.57 4.42
C GLU A 124 -21.72 -19.95 4.88
N LYS A 125 -21.93 -20.13 6.19
CA LYS A 125 -23.26 -20.43 6.75
C LYS A 125 -24.27 -19.31 6.51
N VAL A 126 -23.85 -18.04 6.54
CA VAL A 126 -24.73 -16.93 6.16
C VAL A 126 -25.08 -17.00 4.68
N LEU A 127 -24.08 -17.25 3.81
CA LEU A 127 -24.28 -17.33 2.36
C LEU A 127 -25.19 -18.48 1.96
N GLU A 128 -25.09 -19.65 2.60
CA GLU A 128 -25.98 -20.81 2.38
C GLU A 128 -27.46 -20.51 2.70
N ASN A 129 -27.69 -19.55 3.61
CA ASN A 129 -29.04 -19.19 4.06
C ASN A 129 -29.58 -17.90 3.43
N LEU A 130 -28.92 -17.37 2.40
CA LEU A 130 -29.39 -16.19 1.67
C LEU A 130 -30.68 -16.58 0.88
N GLY A 131 -31.71 -15.73 1.01
CA GLY A 131 -32.89 -15.82 0.16
C GLY A 131 -32.64 -15.29 -1.25
N ASN A 132 -33.54 -15.60 -2.19
CA ASN A 132 -33.46 -15.21 -3.60
C ASN A 132 -33.52 -13.68 -3.84
N ASP A 133 -33.81 -12.89 -2.82
CA ASP A 133 -33.92 -11.42 -2.88
C ASP A 133 -32.61 -10.67 -2.56
N VAL A 134 -31.59 -11.42 -2.18
CA VAL A 134 -30.23 -10.90 -1.87
C VAL A 134 -29.22 -11.65 -2.71
N ALA A 135 -28.32 -10.91 -3.33
CA ALA A 135 -27.27 -11.49 -4.16
C ALA A 135 -25.89 -11.09 -3.65
N ILE A 136 -24.90 -11.89 -3.99
CA ILE A 136 -23.50 -11.63 -3.71
C ILE A 136 -22.98 -10.70 -4.81
N ASN A 137 -22.44 -9.55 -4.41
CA ASN A 137 -21.76 -8.63 -5.31
C ASN A 137 -20.28 -8.99 -5.46
N ASN A 138 -19.62 -9.27 -4.34
CA ASN A 138 -18.20 -9.64 -4.33
C ASN A 138 -17.85 -10.48 -3.10
N ILE A 139 -16.88 -11.37 -3.27
CA ILE A 139 -16.17 -12.07 -2.20
C ILE A 139 -14.69 -11.79 -2.37
N GLY A 140 -14.04 -11.33 -1.30
CA GLY A 140 -12.62 -11.02 -1.29
C GLY A 140 -11.94 -11.62 -0.06
N PHE A 141 -10.63 -11.83 -0.18
CA PHE A 141 -9.78 -12.26 0.91
C PHE A 141 -8.60 -11.30 1.05
N SER A 142 -8.25 -10.95 2.27
CA SER A 142 -7.15 -10.06 2.59
C SER A 142 -6.42 -10.51 3.85
N VAL A 143 -5.28 -9.90 4.14
CA VAL A 143 -4.61 -10.03 5.43
C VAL A 143 -5.28 -9.05 6.40
N SER A 144 -5.67 -9.54 7.59
CA SER A 144 -6.33 -8.70 8.58
C SER A 144 -5.44 -7.58 9.11
N PRO A 145 -6.05 -6.46 9.56
CA PRO A 145 -5.29 -5.34 10.15
C PRO A 145 -4.42 -5.77 11.35
N GLU A 146 -4.87 -6.73 12.16
CA GLU A 146 -4.13 -7.24 13.31
C GLU A 146 -2.89 -8.01 12.86
N THR A 147 -3.05 -8.91 11.87
CA THR A 147 -1.92 -9.66 11.30
C THR A 147 -0.94 -8.71 10.63
N MET A 148 -1.45 -7.71 9.88
CA MET A 148 -0.63 -6.69 9.25
C MET A 148 0.18 -5.88 10.27
N LYS A 149 -0.45 -5.48 11.39
CA LYS A 149 0.22 -4.76 12.47
C LYS A 149 1.29 -5.60 13.17
N ALA A 150 1.02 -6.89 13.40
CA ALA A 150 2.00 -7.80 13.98
C ALA A 150 3.25 -7.96 13.10
N LEU A 151 3.05 -7.98 11.78
CA LEU A 151 4.14 -8.08 10.80
C LEU A 151 4.96 -6.80 10.67
N GLU A 152 4.36 -5.64 10.89
CA GLU A 152 5.02 -4.34 10.72
C GLU A 152 6.28 -4.22 11.57
N ASP A 153 6.17 -4.51 12.86
CA ASP A 153 7.30 -4.42 13.79
C ASP A 153 8.41 -5.41 13.42
N GLU A 154 8.05 -6.65 13.11
CA GLU A 154 9.01 -7.68 12.70
C GLU A 154 9.75 -7.26 11.42
N MET A 155 9.02 -6.83 10.41
CA MET A 155 9.58 -6.46 9.10
C MET A 155 10.40 -5.18 9.17
N THR A 156 9.98 -4.21 9.99
CA THR A 156 10.75 -2.98 10.26
C THR A 156 12.11 -3.31 10.86
N LEU A 157 12.13 -4.14 11.90
CA LEU A 157 13.39 -4.57 12.51
C LEU A 157 14.26 -5.37 11.54
N ALA A 158 13.65 -6.25 10.75
CA ALA A 158 14.36 -7.07 9.78
C ALA A 158 15.01 -6.22 8.67
N VAL A 159 14.27 -5.26 8.10
CA VAL A 159 14.80 -4.41 7.03
C VAL A 159 15.89 -3.45 7.51
N ILE A 160 15.77 -2.92 8.74
CA ILE A 160 16.83 -2.11 9.35
C ILE A 160 18.11 -2.94 9.56
N LYS A 161 18.00 -4.13 10.11
CA LYS A 161 19.15 -5.05 10.28
C LYS A 161 19.82 -5.37 8.93
N GLN A 162 19.04 -5.59 7.90
CA GLN A 162 19.57 -5.87 6.57
C GLN A 162 20.26 -4.62 5.98
N PHE A 163 19.71 -3.42 6.22
CA PHE A 163 20.34 -2.17 5.80
C PHE A 163 21.70 -1.95 6.50
N GLN A 164 21.74 -2.14 7.82
CA GLN A 164 22.96 -2.05 8.62
C GLN A 164 24.02 -3.09 8.15
N HIS A 165 23.59 -4.34 7.95
CA HIS A 165 24.49 -5.38 7.45
C HIS A 165 25.09 -5.01 6.09
N LYS A 166 24.29 -4.46 5.17
CA LYS A 166 24.78 -3.99 3.87
C LYS A 166 25.80 -2.86 4.02
N ALA A 167 25.56 -1.93 4.95
CA ALA A 167 26.54 -0.87 5.27
C ALA A 167 27.85 -1.45 5.81
N GLU A 168 27.81 -2.44 6.71
CA GLU A 168 29.00 -3.13 7.23
C GLU A 168 29.79 -3.86 6.13
N VAL A 169 29.10 -4.51 5.19
CA VAL A 169 29.75 -5.17 4.05
C VAL A 169 30.49 -4.15 3.19
N VAL A 170 29.85 -3.00 2.89
CA VAL A 170 30.46 -1.93 2.13
C VAL A 170 31.66 -1.32 2.89
N GLN A 171 31.53 -1.11 4.21
CA GLN A 171 32.61 -0.64 5.08
C GLN A 171 33.85 -1.54 4.97
N LYS A 172 33.64 -2.85 5.07
CA LYS A 172 34.72 -3.86 4.94
C LYS A 172 35.36 -3.83 3.54
N GLY A 173 34.53 -3.75 2.50
CA GLY A 173 35.01 -3.70 1.11
C GLY A 173 35.84 -2.45 0.78
N LEU A 174 35.54 -1.32 1.46
CA LEU A 174 36.27 -0.06 1.31
C LEU A 174 37.48 0.05 2.25
N ASN A 175 37.69 -0.88 3.18
CA ASN A 175 38.63 -0.76 4.30
C ASN A 175 38.39 0.54 5.12
N ALA A 176 37.15 1.02 5.21
CA ALA A 176 36.78 2.22 5.96
C ALA A 176 36.77 1.92 7.48
N LYS A 177 37.22 2.88 8.29
CA LYS A 177 37.31 2.70 9.74
C LYS A 177 35.96 2.71 10.42
N SER A 178 35.02 3.48 9.87
CA SER A 178 33.68 3.64 10.40
C SER A 178 32.69 4.02 9.30
N TYR A 179 31.40 3.93 9.60
CA TYR A 179 30.34 4.50 8.79
C TYR A 179 29.32 5.25 9.64
N GLN A 180 28.60 6.15 9.01
CA GLN A 180 27.53 6.94 9.61
C GLN A 180 26.30 6.91 8.70
N LEU A 181 25.15 6.62 9.28
CA LEU A 181 23.86 6.75 8.59
C LEU A 181 23.51 8.23 8.50
N VAL A 182 23.33 8.75 7.29
CA VAL A 182 23.04 10.18 7.03
C VAL A 182 21.54 10.41 6.89
N ASP A 183 20.89 9.57 6.12
CA ASP A 183 19.47 9.66 5.81
C ASP A 183 18.95 8.23 5.54
N VAL A 184 17.92 7.82 6.29
CA VAL A 184 17.30 6.51 6.11
C VAL A 184 15.78 6.68 6.09
N GLN A 185 15.19 6.28 4.99
CA GLN A 185 13.74 6.23 4.80
C GLN A 185 13.26 4.79 4.90
N LEU A 186 12.22 4.57 5.70
CA LEU A 186 11.56 3.29 5.87
C LEU A 186 10.19 3.33 5.20
N ASN A 187 9.88 2.30 4.44
CA ASN A 187 8.55 2.04 3.92
C ASN A 187 8.10 0.68 4.44
N THR A 188 7.16 0.71 5.37
CA THR A 188 6.61 -0.47 6.06
C THR A 188 5.18 -0.74 5.64
N PRO A 189 4.64 -1.94 5.86
CA PRO A 189 3.31 -2.33 5.40
C PRO A 189 2.17 -1.38 5.80
N ASN A 190 2.23 -0.75 6.98
CA ASN A 190 1.24 0.20 7.48
C ASN A 190 1.73 1.66 7.50
N GLY A 191 2.89 1.96 6.87
CA GLY A 191 3.46 3.31 6.83
C GLY A 191 2.51 4.31 6.15
N GLU A 192 2.39 5.52 6.71
CA GLU A 192 1.64 6.62 6.09
C GLU A 192 2.25 6.92 4.72
N GLY A 193 1.53 6.56 3.66
CA GLY A 193 1.96 6.73 2.26
C GLY A 193 1.82 5.47 1.40
N ASN A 194 1.69 4.31 2.01
CA ASN A 194 1.45 3.07 1.29
C ASN A 194 -0.04 2.85 1.04
N ARG A 195 -0.62 3.57 0.08
CA ARG A 195 -1.81 3.06 -0.61
C ARG A 195 -1.31 1.85 -1.37
N TYR A 196 -1.70 0.68 -0.88
CA TYR A 196 -1.42 -0.59 -1.54
C TYR A 196 -1.71 -0.46 -3.03
N ASP A 197 -0.68 -0.37 -3.84
CA ASP A 197 -0.76 -0.70 -5.24
C ASP A 197 -0.89 -2.23 -5.26
N ILE A 198 -2.11 -2.70 -5.04
CA ILE A 198 -2.49 -4.10 -5.25
C ILE A 198 -2.33 -4.31 -6.74
N ARG A 199 -1.13 -4.65 -7.16
CA ARG A 199 -0.95 -5.27 -8.47
C ARG A 199 -1.48 -6.68 -8.33
N PRO A 200 -2.67 -6.99 -8.88
CA PRO A 200 -3.10 -8.35 -8.95
C PRO A 200 -2.05 -9.07 -9.80
N MET A 201 -1.27 -9.94 -9.18
CA MET A 201 -0.59 -10.97 -9.93
C MET A 201 -1.70 -11.75 -10.62
N MET A 202 -1.91 -11.50 -11.90
CA MET A 202 -2.79 -12.33 -12.72
C MET A 202 -2.19 -13.73 -12.73
N ALA A 203 -2.62 -14.55 -11.76
CA ALA A 203 -2.54 -15.98 -11.92
C ALA A 203 -3.39 -16.29 -13.16
N MET A 204 -2.75 -16.78 -14.22
CA MET A 204 -3.45 -17.31 -15.39
C MET A 204 -4.37 -18.42 -14.90
N ALA A 205 -5.63 -18.09 -14.64
CA ALA A 205 -6.68 -19.06 -14.45
C ALA A 205 -6.83 -19.80 -15.78
N LYS A 206 -6.35 -21.04 -15.84
CA LYS A 206 -6.81 -21.99 -16.85
C LYS A 206 -8.32 -22.02 -16.76
N SER A 207 -8.97 -21.70 -17.86
CA SER A 207 -10.42 -21.85 -18.04
C SER A 207 -10.82 -23.29 -17.72
N ALA A 208 -11.34 -23.50 -16.52
CA ALA A 208 -12.01 -24.74 -16.13
C ALA A 208 -13.48 -24.59 -16.51
N SER A 209 -13.97 -25.57 -17.25
CA SER A 209 -15.36 -25.75 -17.63
C SER A 209 -16.24 -25.79 -16.39
N TYR A 210 -17.35 -25.04 -16.40
CA TYR A 210 -18.35 -24.99 -15.36
C TYR A 210 -19.01 -26.38 -15.17
N ALA A 211 -18.54 -27.12 -14.18
CA ALA A 211 -19.31 -28.14 -13.50
C ALA A 211 -19.79 -27.51 -12.19
N THR A 212 -21.03 -27.73 -11.82
CA THR A 212 -21.67 -27.33 -10.55
C THR A 212 -21.01 -28.07 -9.38
N GLU A 213 -19.80 -27.67 -9.01
CA GLU A 213 -19.14 -28.05 -7.78
C GLU A 213 -19.04 -26.80 -6.90
N GLU A 214 -19.26 -27.00 -5.60
CA GLU A 214 -19.08 -25.97 -4.58
C GLU A 214 -17.79 -25.22 -4.86
N MET A 215 -17.87 -23.87 -5.01
CA MET A 215 -16.67 -23.05 -5.23
C MET A 215 -15.79 -23.17 -3.99
N PRO A 216 -14.63 -23.81 -4.05
CA PRO A 216 -13.74 -23.83 -2.90
C PRO A 216 -13.32 -22.39 -2.60
N LEU A 217 -13.74 -21.84 -1.47
CA LEU A 217 -13.34 -20.51 -1.01
C LEU A 217 -11.95 -20.62 -0.39
N GLU A 218 -10.92 -20.62 -1.23
CA GLU A 218 -9.53 -20.61 -0.78
C GLU A 218 -9.01 -19.17 -0.72
N ALA A 219 -8.58 -18.75 0.47
CA ALA A 219 -8.09 -17.39 0.71
C ALA A 219 -6.79 -17.07 -0.04
N GLY A 220 -5.95 -18.08 -0.28
CA GLY A 220 -4.62 -17.88 -0.88
C GLY A 220 -3.65 -17.15 0.04
N LYS A 221 -2.48 -16.78 -0.53
CA LYS A 221 -1.39 -16.09 0.18
C LYS A 221 -1.12 -14.73 -0.43
N GLU A 222 -0.56 -13.85 0.39
CA GLU A 222 -0.11 -12.52 -0.01
C GLU A 222 1.35 -12.32 0.37
N THR A 223 2.13 -11.67 -0.50
CA THR A 223 3.51 -11.29 -0.19
C THR A 223 3.56 -9.83 0.19
N ILE A 224 4.00 -9.56 1.40
CA ILE A 224 4.13 -8.25 2.01
C ILE A 224 5.61 -7.90 2.04
N SER A 225 5.97 -6.66 1.66
CA SER A 225 7.36 -6.18 1.63
C SER A 225 7.53 -4.94 2.51
N ALA A 226 8.73 -4.81 3.09
CA ALA A 226 9.21 -3.60 3.71
C ALA A 226 10.55 -3.21 3.10
N THR A 227 10.78 -1.92 2.89
CA THR A 227 12.01 -1.40 2.31
C THR A 227 12.68 -0.36 3.21
N ALA A 228 14.01 -0.37 3.24
CA ALA A 228 14.82 0.70 3.79
C ALA A 228 15.74 1.25 2.71
N SER A 229 15.68 2.54 2.47
CA SER A 229 16.55 3.24 1.52
C SER A 229 17.24 4.40 2.21
N GLY A 230 18.48 4.67 1.83
CA GLY A 230 19.19 5.76 2.47
C GLY A 230 20.64 5.92 2.02
N ARG A 231 21.28 6.94 2.59
CA ARG A 231 22.69 7.29 2.35
C ARG A 231 23.55 6.97 3.56
N VAL A 232 24.72 6.43 3.29
CA VAL A 232 25.70 6.06 4.30
C VAL A 232 27.04 6.70 3.90
N GLU A 233 27.64 7.39 4.85
CA GLU A 233 28.95 8.03 4.73
C GLU A 233 30.00 7.15 5.39
N PHE A 234 31.12 6.89 4.69
CA PHE A 234 32.24 6.06 5.13
C PHE A 234 33.49 6.91 5.38
N LYS A 235 34.18 6.63 6.51
CA LYS A 235 35.39 7.36 6.96
C LYS A 235 36.57 6.43 7.13
#